data_d28f411fd7e2ba4ea9b5825388ed4c73
#
_entry.id   d28f411fd7e2ba4ea9b5825388ed4c73
#
_cell.length_a   1.000
_cell.length_b   1.000
_cell.length_c   1.000
_cell.angle_alpha   90.00
_cell.angle_beta   90.00
_cell.angle_gamma   90.00
#
_symmetry.space_group_name_H-M   'P 1'
#
loop_
_entity.id
_entity.type
_entity.pdbx_description
1 polymer ?
#
loop_
_entity_poly.entity_id
_entity_poly.type
_entity_poly.pdbx_seq_one_letter_code
_entity_poly.pdbx_strand_id
1 'polypeptide(L)'
;YHDTGLCKDRAPHHLVSGTILENDKILRQWFSTEEIQIMKEAVEDHRASSNHEPRSIYGKIIAEADRVIDPEITLRRTVQYGLKQNPSGSKEWHYERFLNHLLSKYAEGGYLKLWFENSKNGERLKELRALINNRKQLRETFDRMFMEEK
;
A
#
# COMPACT_ATOMS: atom_id res chain seq x y z
N TYR A 1 -14.70 -0.26 -5.25
CA TYR A 1 -14.24 -0.02 -6.65
C TYR A 1 -12.73 0.14 -6.78
N HIS A 2 -11.99 0.66 -5.77
CA HIS A 2 -10.58 1.09 -5.93
C HIS A 2 -9.67 0.04 -6.57
N ASP A 3 -9.91 -1.25 -6.35
CA ASP A 3 -9.11 -2.37 -6.87
C ASP A 3 -9.78 -3.20 -7.98
N THR A 4 -10.96 -2.82 -8.47
CA THR A 4 -11.66 -3.57 -9.53
C THR A 4 -10.85 -3.67 -10.83
N GLY A 5 -9.99 -2.69 -11.10
CA GLY A 5 -9.09 -2.67 -12.25
C GLY A 5 -7.96 -3.70 -12.22
N LEU A 6 -7.69 -4.35 -11.07
CA LEU A 6 -6.71 -5.44 -10.96
C LEU A 6 -7.02 -6.64 -11.86
N CYS A 7 -8.28 -6.76 -12.32
CA CYS A 7 -8.67 -7.80 -13.29
C CYS A 7 -7.95 -7.67 -14.65
N LYS A 8 -7.39 -6.50 -14.97
CA LYS A 8 -6.66 -6.28 -16.23
C LYS A 8 -5.15 -6.24 -16.01
N ASP A 9 -4.65 -5.28 -15.22
CA ASP A 9 -3.22 -5.13 -14.96
C ASP A 9 -3.01 -4.36 -13.64
N ARG A 10 -1.97 -4.74 -12.90
CA ARG A 10 -1.60 -4.09 -11.64
C ARG A 10 -1.08 -2.66 -11.84
N ALA A 11 -0.39 -2.38 -12.92
CA ALA A 11 0.23 -1.07 -13.12
C ALA A 11 -0.80 0.06 -13.29
N PRO A 12 -1.79 -0.03 -14.23
CA PRO A 12 -2.81 0.98 -14.42
C PRO A 12 -4.10 0.72 -13.62
N HIS A 13 -4.16 -0.26 -12.68
CA HIS A 13 -5.41 -0.70 -12.04
C HIS A 13 -6.26 0.45 -11.51
N HIS A 14 -5.66 1.47 -10.92
CA HIS A 14 -6.36 2.63 -10.35
C HIS A 14 -7.13 3.42 -11.43
N LEU A 15 -6.53 3.64 -12.59
CA LEU A 15 -7.20 4.31 -13.73
C LEU A 15 -8.30 3.42 -14.33
N VAL A 16 -8.03 2.12 -14.44
CA VAL A 16 -9.03 1.14 -14.92
C VAL A 16 -10.20 1.07 -13.96
N SER A 17 -9.94 1.08 -12.66
CA SER A 17 -10.97 1.11 -11.60
C SER A 17 -11.85 2.36 -11.71
N GLY A 18 -11.25 3.54 -11.93
CA GLY A 18 -11.97 4.79 -12.15
C GLY A 18 -12.88 4.69 -13.38
N THR A 19 -12.39 4.12 -14.48
CA THR A 19 -13.18 3.90 -15.71
C THR A 19 -14.34 2.93 -15.48
N ILE A 20 -14.14 1.84 -14.73
CA ILE A 20 -15.19 0.88 -14.37
C ILE A 20 -16.27 1.57 -13.56
N LEU A 21 -15.90 2.35 -12.54
CA LEU A 21 -16.83 3.11 -11.70
C LEU A 21 -17.65 4.12 -12.53
N GLU A 22 -17.00 4.90 -13.39
CA GLU A 22 -17.63 5.92 -14.22
C GLU A 22 -18.67 5.34 -15.17
N ASN A 23 -18.45 4.13 -15.67
CA ASN A 23 -19.35 3.44 -16.60
C ASN A 23 -20.42 2.58 -15.93
N ASP A 24 -20.46 2.52 -14.60
CA ASP A 24 -21.46 1.76 -13.89
C ASP A 24 -22.83 2.44 -13.98
N LYS A 25 -23.75 1.79 -14.71
CA LYS A 25 -25.11 2.28 -14.92
C LYS A 25 -25.96 2.28 -13.65
N ILE A 26 -25.61 1.44 -12.66
CA ILE A 26 -26.35 1.35 -11.39
C ILE A 26 -26.04 2.59 -10.54
N LEU A 27 -24.78 3.02 -10.49
CA LEU A 27 -24.39 4.23 -9.76
C LEU A 27 -25.13 5.47 -10.28
N ARG A 28 -25.34 5.57 -11.61
CA ARG A 28 -26.05 6.67 -12.25
C ARG A 28 -27.54 6.78 -11.87
N GLN A 29 -28.09 5.78 -11.21
CA GLN A 29 -29.47 5.83 -10.69
C GLN A 29 -29.53 6.58 -9.33
N TRP A 30 -28.39 6.72 -8.66
CA TRP A 30 -28.31 7.23 -7.28
C TRP A 30 -27.47 8.48 -7.14
N PHE A 31 -26.52 8.69 -8.05
CA PHE A 31 -25.52 9.76 -8.00
C PHE A 31 -25.53 10.59 -9.27
N SER A 32 -25.32 11.89 -9.09
CA SER A 32 -25.15 12.83 -10.22
C SER A 32 -23.83 12.58 -10.96
N THR A 33 -23.69 13.18 -12.13
CA THR A 33 -22.44 13.10 -12.90
C THR A 33 -21.26 13.67 -12.15
N GLU A 34 -21.47 14.77 -11.41
CA GLU A 34 -20.46 15.43 -10.59
C GLU A 34 -20.01 14.54 -9.44
N GLU A 35 -20.95 13.88 -8.75
CA GLU A 35 -20.64 12.94 -7.67
C GLU A 35 -19.87 11.72 -8.19
N ILE A 36 -20.27 11.17 -9.34
CA ILE A 36 -19.54 10.06 -10.00
C ILE A 36 -18.13 10.50 -10.37
N GLN A 37 -17.93 11.72 -10.84
CA GLN A 37 -16.61 12.24 -11.16
C GLN A 37 -15.73 12.32 -9.89
N ILE A 38 -16.27 12.81 -8.77
CA ILE A 38 -15.56 12.86 -7.48
C ILE A 38 -15.17 11.44 -7.01
N MET A 39 -16.09 10.48 -7.12
CA MET A 39 -15.83 9.09 -6.75
C MET A 39 -14.76 8.45 -7.65
N LYS A 40 -14.81 8.70 -8.97
CA LYS A 40 -13.78 8.26 -9.93
C LYS A 40 -12.42 8.79 -9.55
N GLU A 41 -12.30 10.09 -9.32
CA GLU A 41 -11.05 10.74 -8.93
C GLU A 41 -10.50 10.17 -7.63
N ALA A 42 -11.36 9.92 -6.64
CA ALA A 42 -10.97 9.33 -5.37
C ALA A 42 -10.43 7.89 -5.55
N VAL A 43 -11.03 7.12 -6.45
CA VAL A 43 -10.56 5.78 -6.81
C VAL A 43 -9.21 5.84 -7.55
N GLU A 44 -9.04 6.77 -8.48
CA GLU A 44 -7.79 6.94 -9.21
C GLU A 44 -6.62 7.37 -8.31
N ASP A 45 -6.91 8.16 -7.28
CA ASP A 45 -5.91 8.77 -6.40
C ASP A 45 -5.44 7.85 -5.24
N HIS A 46 -6.04 6.66 -5.05
CA HIS A 46 -5.74 5.83 -3.88
C HIS A 46 -4.32 5.27 -3.86
N ARG A 47 -3.65 5.19 -5.00
CA ARG A 47 -2.36 4.50 -5.13
C ARG A 47 -1.24 5.16 -4.31
N ALA A 48 -0.56 4.38 -3.44
CA ALA A 48 0.51 4.88 -2.57
C ALA A 48 1.72 5.43 -3.33
N SER A 49 1.99 4.94 -4.55
CA SER A 49 3.07 5.38 -5.42
C SER A 49 2.66 6.47 -6.41
N SER A 50 1.51 7.12 -6.20
CA SER A 50 1.11 8.28 -7.01
C SER A 50 2.07 9.45 -6.80
N ASN A 51 2.38 10.17 -7.88
CA ASN A 51 3.28 11.32 -7.86
C ASN A 51 2.61 12.62 -7.41
N HIS A 52 1.30 12.61 -7.20
CA HIS A 52 0.52 13.77 -6.79
C HIS A 52 -0.29 13.49 -5.53
N GLU A 53 -0.66 14.56 -4.85
CA GLU A 53 -1.63 14.53 -3.75
C GLU A 53 -3.02 14.17 -4.28
N PRO A 54 -3.83 13.39 -3.54
CA PRO A 54 -5.22 13.15 -3.91
C PRO A 54 -6.00 14.45 -4.12
N ARG A 55 -6.75 14.53 -5.21
CA ARG A 55 -7.49 15.73 -5.67
C ARG A 55 -8.58 16.20 -4.71
N SER A 56 -9.06 15.31 -3.85
CA SER A 56 -10.15 15.61 -2.93
C SER A 56 -9.95 14.95 -1.57
N ILE A 57 -10.73 15.39 -0.57
CA ILE A 57 -10.78 14.73 0.75
C ILE A 57 -11.19 13.27 0.63
N TYR A 58 -12.06 12.91 -0.33
CA TYR A 58 -12.48 11.54 -0.57
C TYR A 58 -11.33 10.68 -1.09
N GLY A 59 -10.49 11.22 -1.97
CA GLY A 59 -9.27 10.57 -2.42
C GLY A 59 -8.30 10.32 -1.26
N LYS A 60 -8.13 11.30 -0.36
CA LYS A 60 -7.30 11.15 0.85
C LYS A 60 -7.84 10.06 1.77
N ILE A 61 -9.15 10.02 1.99
CA ILE A 61 -9.79 8.99 2.84
C ILE A 61 -9.58 7.59 2.24
N ILE A 62 -9.86 7.40 0.95
CA ILE A 62 -9.70 6.10 0.30
C ILE A 62 -8.23 5.68 0.30
N ALA A 63 -7.33 6.60 -0.05
CA ALA A 63 -5.90 6.34 -0.04
C ALA A 63 -5.38 5.96 1.36
N GLU A 64 -5.85 6.61 2.41
CA GLU A 64 -5.48 6.31 3.80
C GLU A 64 -6.09 4.98 4.27
N ALA A 65 -7.36 4.71 3.94
CA ALA A 65 -8.07 3.49 4.32
C ALA A 65 -7.47 2.23 3.65
N ASP A 66 -6.99 2.35 2.41
CA ASP A 66 -6.30 1.26 1.70
C ASP A 66 -4.94 0.91 2.33
N ARG A 67 -4.34 1.82 3.09
CA ARG A 67 -3.05 1.60 3.75
C ARG A 67 -3.22 0.90 5.08
N VAL A 68 -3.29 -0.41 5.07
CA VAL A 68 -3.22 -1.18 6.31
C VAL A 68 -1.76 -1.22 6.77
N ILE A 69 -1.42 -0.39 7.76
CA ILE A 69 -0.10 -0.36 8.37
C ILE A 69 -0.17 -1.05 9.72
N ASP A 70 0.30 -2.28 9.75
CA ASP A 70 0.53 -3.06 10.96
C ASP A 70 1.94 -3.60 10.86
N PRO A 71 2.86 -3.32 11.81
CA PRO A 71 4.26 -3.71 11.70
C PRO A 71 4.44 -5.21 11.46
N GLU A 72 3.81 -6.07 12.26
CA GLU A 72 3.94 -7.53 12.14
C GLU A 72 3.42 -8.02 10.78
N ILE A 73 2.21 -7.59 10.38
CA ILE A 73 1.60 -7.98 9.11
C ILE A 73 2.42 -7.44 7.93
N THR A 74 2.90 -6.20 8.00
CA THR A 74 3.68 -5.56 6.93
C THR A 74 5.01 -6.28 6.71
N LEU A 75 5.73 -6.59 7.78
CA LEU A 75 7.00 -7.29 7.72
C LEU A 75 6.80 -8.70 7.18
N ARG A 76 5.83 -9.44 7.71
CA ARG A 76 5.50 -10.82 7.31
C ARG A 76 5.10 -10.90 5.83
N ARG A 77 4.20 -10.06 5.36
CA ARG A 77 3.82 -9.99 3.93
C ARG A 77 5.01 -9.66 3.02
N THR A 78 5.95 -8.86 3.49
CA THR A 78 7.15 -8.52 2.73
C THR A 78 8.07 -9.75 2.58
N VAL A 79 8.20 -10.57 3.63
CA VAL A 79 8.92 -11.86 3.57
C VAL A 79 8.22 -12.84 2.64
N GLN A 80 6.92 -13.07 2.83
CA GLN A 80 6.10 -13.97 2.01
C GLN A 80 6.17 -13.62 0.53
N TYR A 81 6.07 -12.33 0.20
CA TYR A 81 6.20 -11.89 -1.18
C TYR A 81 7.58 -12.22 -1.78
N GLY A 82 8.66 -12.05 -1.01
CA GLY A 82 10.00 -12.41 -1.43
C GLY A 82 10.12 -13.91 -1.73
N LEU A 83 9.66 -14.74 -0.81
CA LEU A 83 9.68 -16.21 -0.96
C LEU A 83 8.88 -16.65 -2.20
N LYS A 84 7.73 -16.03 -2.45
CA LYS A 84 6.91 -16.30 -3.64
C LYS A 84 7.62 -15.89 -4.94
N GLN A 85 8.35 -14.77 -4.96
CA GLN A 85 9.05 -14.28 -6.16
C GLN A 85 10.31 -15.08 -6.48
N ASN A 86 11.04 -15.54 -5.48
CA ASN A 86 12.28 -16.29 -5.64
C ASN A 86 12.39 -17.41 -4.59
N PRO A 87 11.65 -18.53 -4.75
CA PRO A 87 11.63 -19.62 -3.76
C PRO A 87 12.99 -20.23 -3.45
N SER A 88 13.93 -20.17 -4.40
CA SER A 88 15.29 -20.71 -4.29
C SER A 88 16.34 -19.68 -3.87
N GLY A 89 15.92 -18.42 -3.65
CA GLY A 89 16.82 -17.35 -3.23
C GLY A 89 17.48 -17.63 -1.89
N SER A 90 18.73 -17.15 -1.73
CA SER A 90 19.40 -17.24 -0.44
C SER A 90 18.69 -16.38 0.60
N LYS A 91 18.85 -16.74 1.89
CA LYS A 91 18.31 -15.95 3.00
C LYS A 91 18.80 -14.51 2.96
N GLU A 92 20.06 -14.31 2.58
CA GLU A 92 20.66 -12.98 2.49
C GLU A 92 20.03 -12.15 1.35
N TRP A 93 19.80 -12.75 0.19
CA TRP A 93 19.08 -12.11 -0.90
C TRP A 93 17.67 -11.66 -0.47
N HIS A 94 16.96 -12.51 0.27
CA HIS A 94 15.63 -12.16 0.79
C HIS A 94 15.68 -11.03 1.81
N TYR A 95 16.71 -11.00 2.67
CA TYR A 95 16.89 -9.92 3.64
C TYR A 95 17.19 -8.58 2.97
N GLU A 96 18.10 -8.54 2.01
CA GLU A 96 18.42 -7.33 1.25
C GLU A 96 17.21 -6.79 0.53
N ARG A 97 16.46 -7.65 -0.15
CA ARG A 97 15.20 -7.28 -0.81
C ARG A 97 14.17 -6.73 0.19
N PHE A 98 13.99 -7.41 1.33
CA PHE A 98 13.10 -7.01 2.41
C PHE A 98 13.48 -5.62 2.94
N LEU A 99 14.74 -5.43 3.26
CA LEU A 99 15.26 -4.16 3.76
C LEU A 99 15.07 -3.02 2.76
N ASN A 100 15.44 -3.24 1.51
CA ASN A 100 15.30 -2.24 0.44
C ASN A 100 13.84 -1.84 0.23
N HIS A 101 12.91 -2.80 0.29
CA HIS A 101 11.49 -2.50 0.19
C HIS A 101 10.99 -1.65 1.37
N LEU A 102 11.38 -1.99 2.59
CA LEU A 102 10.99 -1.21 3.78
C LEU A 102 11.54 0.20 3.74
N LEU A 103 12.81 0.36 3.35
CA LEU A 103 13.45 1.67 3.23
C LEU A 103 12.80 2.54 2.16
N SER A 104 12.55 1.99 0.98
CA SER A 104 11.99 2.76 -0.13
C SER A 104 10.54 3.16 0.11
N LYS A 105 9.78 2.36 0.86
CA LYS A 105 8.35 2.61 1.05
C LYS A 105 8.02 3.27 2.37
N TYR A 106 8.53 2.77 3.50
CA TYR A 106 8.05 3.12 4.84
C TYR A 106 9.00 4.00 5.65
N ALA A 107 10.30 4.03 5.35
CA ALA A 107 11.27 4.84 6.10
C ALA A 107 10.99 6.35 5.97
N GLU A 108 11.68 7.16 6.75
CA GLU A 108 11.68 8.61 6.57
C GLU A 108 12.11 8.95 5.13
N GLY A 109 11.29 9.75 4.43
CA GLY A 109 11.50 10.05 3.02
C GLY A 109 11.05 8.95 2.03
N GLY A 110 10.52 7.82 2.51
CA GLY A 110 9.91 6.80 1.65
C GLY A 110 8.67 7.30 0.90
N TYR A 111 8.28 6.59 -0.17
CA TYR A 111 7.18 7.06 -1.02
C TYR A 111 5.78 6.92 -0.40
N LEU A 112 5.63 6.18 0.72
CA LEU A 112 4.34 6.10 1.41
C LEU A 112 4.04 7.42 2.11
N LYS A 113 2.94 8.05 1.72
CA LYS A 113 2.42 9.26 2.36
C LYS A 113 1.12 8.93 3.08
N LEU A 114 0.94 9.49 4.26
CA LEU A 114 -0.32 9.53 4.99
C LEU A 114 -0.91 10.92 4.89
N TRP A 115 -2.23 11.00 4.90
CA TRP A 115 -2.96 12.24 4.67
C TRP A 115 -3.62 12.80 5.93
N PHE A 116 -3.64 12.02 7.01
CA PHE A 116 -4.22 12.40 8.30
C PHE A 116 -3.20 12.21 9.41
N GLU A 117 -2.73 13.30 10.00
CA GLU A 117 -1.62 13.31 10.98
C GLU A 117 -1.90 12.46 12.23
N ASN A 118 -3.15 12.45 12.70
CA ASN A 118 -3.56 11.74 13.92
C ASN A 118 -4.31 10.44 13.61
N SER A 119 -4.01 9.82 12.47
CA SER A 119 -4.62 8.53 12.13
C SER A 119 -3.91 7.38 12.86
N LYS A 120 -4.65 6.29 13.06
CA LYS A 120 -4.08 5.04 13.58
C LYS A 120 -2.95 4.51 12.69
N ASN A 121 -3.02 4.75 11.38
CA ASN A 121 -1.94 4.45 10.46
C ASN A 121 -0.68 5.29 10.76
N GLY A 122 -0.84 6.55 11.18
CA GLY A 122 0.27 7.41 11.57
C GLY A 122 1.03 6.87 12.79
N GLU A 123 0.31 6.42 13.82
CA GLU A 123 0.89 5.79 15.01
C GLU A 123 1.66 4.52 14.64
N ARG A 124 1.02 3.63 13.89
CA ARG A 124 1.63 2.36 13.44
C ARG A 124 2.81 2.55 12.49
N LEU A 125 2.79 3.59 11.67
CA LEU A 125 3.93 3.93 10.82
C LEU A 125 5.13 4.38 11.67
N LYS A 126 4.92 5.12 12.76
CA LYS A 126 6.00 5.47 13.71
C LYS A 126 6.61 4.22 14.35
N GLU A 127 5.78 3.26 14.78
CA GLU A 127 6.24 1.98 15.32
C GLU A 127 7.07 1.20 14.27
N LEU A 128 6.57 1.10 13.04
CA LEU A 128 7.27 0.42 11.94
C LEU A 128 8.61 1.10 11.63
N ARG A 129 8.67 2.43 11.63
CA ARG A 129 9.90 3.20 11.42
C ARG A 129 10.92 2.98 12.54
N ALA A 130 10.46 2.89 13.79
CA ALA A 130 11.33 2.55 14.90
C ALA A 130 12.00 1.18 14.73
N LEU A 131 11.25 0.18 14.27
CA LEU A 131 11.78 -1.15 13.93
C LEU A 131 12.76 -1.09 12.74
N ILE A 132 12.43 -0.36 11.67
CA ILE A 132 13.30 -0.18 10.51
C ILE A 132 14.64 0.46 10.91
N ASN A 133 14.64 1.40 11.84
CA ASN A 133 15.83 2.08 12.33
C ASN A 133 16.67 1.22 13.29
N ASN A 134 16.06 0.27 13.98
CA ASN A 134 16.77 -0.70 14.82
C ASN A 134 17.19 -1.94 13.99
N ARG A 135 18.31 -1.84 13.29
CA ARG A 135 18.79 -2.87 12.35
C ARG A 135 19.00 -4.24 12.97
N LYS A 136 19.42 -4.31 14.23
CA LYS A 136 19.58 -5.57 14.94
C LYS A 136 18.23 -6.26 15.15
N GLN A 137 17.28 -5.57 15.75
CA GLN A 137 15.94 -6.08 15.99
C GLN A 137 15.21 -6.42 14.69
N LEU A 138 15.36 -5.58 13.64
CA LEU A 138 14.77 -5.83 12.33
C LEU A 138 15.31 -7.12 11.72
N ARG A 139 16.63 -7.39 11.84
CA ARG A 139 17.24 -8.62 11.35
C ARG A 139 16.73 -9.84 12.12
N GLU A 140 16.67 -9.78 13.43
CA GLU A 140 16.13 -10.85 14.27
C GLU A 140 14.68 -11.16 13.92
N THR A 141 13.86 -10.12 13.70
CA THR A 141 12.46 -10.26 13.29
C THR A 141 12.34 -10.90 11.90
N PHE A 142 13.16 -10.45 10.94
CA PHE A 142 13.20 -11.07 9.61
C PHE A 142 13.60 -12.54 9.69
N ASP A 143 14.64 -12.88 10.46
CA ASP A 143 15.15 -14.25 10.58
C ASP A 143 14.08 -15.19 11.15
N ARG A 144 13.33 -14.75 12.16
CA ARG A 144 12.19 -15.48 12.73
C ARG A 144 11.10 -15.70 11.67
N MET A 145 10.63 -14.62 11.05
CA MET A 145 9.57 -14.70 10.04
C MET A 145 9.96 -15.55 8.84
N PHE A 146 11.20 -15.43 8.39
CA PHE A 146 11.70 -16.21 7.26
C PHE A 146 11.68 -17.73 7.55
N MET A 147 11.97 -18.12 8.77
CA MET A 147 11.91 -19.53 9.18
C MET A 147 10.48 -20.05 9.36
N GLU A 148 9.55 -19.19 9.78
CA GLU A 148 8.14 -19.52 9.93
C GLU A 148 7.41 -19.66 8.57
N GLU A 149 7.85 -18.93 7.54
CA GLU A 149 7.19 -18.86 6.24
C GLU A 149 7.83 -19.77 5.17
N LYS A 150 9.00 -20.37 5.44
CA LYS A 150 9.71 -21.28 4.54
C LYS A 150 9.32 -22.75 4.76
#